data_47e03ce97b5893baf3b089aa0e2854bd
#
_entry.id   47e03ce97b5893baf3b089aa0e2854bd
#
_cell.length_a   1.000
_cell.length_b   1.000
_cell.length_c   1.000
_cell.angle_alpha   90.00
_cell.angle_beta   90.00
_cell.angle_gamma   90.00
#
_symmetry.space_group_name_H-M   'P 1'
#
loop_
_entity.id
_entity.type
_entity.pdbx_description
1 polymer ?
#
loop_
_entity_poly.entity_id
_entity_poly.type
_entity_poly.pdbx_seq_one_letter_code
_entity_poly.pdbx_strand_id
1 'polypeptide(L)'
;MAIKKIPGKPVQPKIPRKRIFDFPVKWKIAVLFFVAFCFYANSLSNEYALDDEAVIQRNEYVQKGFSGLGKILTTDSYDSYYRQSNSNQHLSGGRYRPLSIVLFAIEHQIWGESPQAMHFVNVLLYIFCILVIFYFLRNYLFRKIPYGEDMAFMASFLFAIHPLHIEVVANIKSSDEILSLIFIMLTFIFSIRFRERKKLNNLIVALLCLFLALFSKEYALTLVFLLPLLFMLYFKEEISKSIKACFPYYAIIALYFFIRIASIGFPHQHRELDVLNNPYLFATPVQKIASEIFILGKYLYMLFFPYPLASDYGFAQIPYYDFSNLPVWLSILAYIVIIIWGIKLLREKNILAFPVFFFLLNVFMVSNLFINIGATMGERLVFHSSLGFTTVISFGIVQAIKGIKMNLRNFIVFMFLGVLVLLCGVETVNRNRDWKNDFTLFTKDVHTVPNSVKANDNAGGQYINLSEATADTVQSDSIAHAALKYLYKAIRLDDSDMDGYLNLGIGYCKLVEPDSAKYFWDIAKRIYAGDPNLPGYYTLLGKIFTYTGSRLAKQGKFTQSIHEFETGIQCAPANPDLWVNLGGTFFNIHQYDSARYAWLKAVQINPDYPNIKQYMDMLPKASNQTSNSSPGFK
;
A
#
# COMPACT_ATOMS: atom_id res chain seq x y z
N MET A 1 -13.61 -26.95 69.18
CA MET A 1 -13.80 -26.18 67.91
C MET A 1 -13.36 -27.07 66.73
N ALA A 2 -14.31 -27.58 65.98
CA ALA A 2 -14.05 -28.46 64.85
C ALA A 2 -13.88 -27.60 63.56
N ILE A 3 -12.71 -27.67 62.96
CA ILE A 3 -12.38 -26.96 61.69
C ILE A 3 -13.17 -27.62 60.55
N LYS A 4 -14.20 -26.94 60.04
CA LYS A 4 -14.92 -27.35 58.82
C LYS A 4 -13.96 -27.29 57.63
N LYS A 5 -13.59 -28.46 57.07
CA LYS A 5 -12.89 -28.57 55.76
C LYS A 5 -13.77 -27.95 54.65
N ILE A 6 -13.26 -26.93 53.99
CA ILE A 6 -13.88 -26.35 52.79
C ILE A 6 -13.83 -27.42 51.69
N PRO A 7 -14.96 -27.73 51.00
CA PRO A 7 -14.95 -28.71 49.92
C PRO A 7 -14.07 -28.21 48.78
N GLY A 8 -13.08 -28.99 48.38
CA GLY A 8 -12.24 -28.72 47.22
C GLY A 8 -13.10 -28.58 45.95
N LYS A 9 -12.82 -27.58 45.11
CA LYS A 9 -13.47 -27.40 43.79
C LYS A 9 -13.46 -28.75 43.05
N PRO A 10 -14.59 -29.17 42.44
CA PRO A 10 -14.63 -30.40 41.65
C PRO A 10 -13.60 -30.33 40.55
N VAL A 11 -12.68 -31.28 40.54
CA VAL A 11 -11.72 -31.51 39.44
C VAL A 11 -12.51 -31.92 38.23
N GLN A 12 -12.66 -31.00 37.28
CA GLN A 12 -13.30 -31.31 36.02
C GLN A 12 -12.53 -32.47 35.33
N PRO A 13 -13.22 -33.54 34.88
CA PRO A 13 -12.55 -34.63 34.23
C PRO A 13 -11.76 -34.10 33.01
N LYS A 14 -10.46 -34.40 32.96
CA LYS A 14 -9.64 -34.11 31.78
C LYS A 14 -10.15 -35.00 30.65
N ILE A 15 -10.93 -34.39 29.73
CA ILE A 15 -11.32 -35.07 28.48
C ILE A 15 -10.02 -35.48 27.78
N PRO A 16 -9.81 -36.79 27.51
CA PRO A 16 -8.60 -37.27 26.82
C PRO A 16 -8.55 -36.60 25.45
N ARG A 17 -7.58 -35.70 25.23
CA ARG A 17 -7.42 -35.00 23.95
C ARG A 17 -6.95 -36.03 22.92
N LYS A 18 -7.83 -36.45 22.01
CA LYS A 18 -7.45 -37.21 20.83
C LYS A 18 -6.51 -36.32 20.00
N ARG A 19 -5.39 -36.88 19.53
CA ARG A 19 -4.36 -36.17 18.77
C ARG A 19 -4.09 -36.87 17.44
N ILE A 20 -3.78 -36.10 16.42
CA ILE A 20 -3.26 -36.54 15.14
C ILE A 20 -1.75 -36.39 15.16
N PHE A 21 -1.24 -35.25 15.61
CA PHE A 21 0.19 -34.97 15.74
C PHE A 21 0.63 -35.25 17.17
N ASP A 22 1.32 -36.37 17.34
CA ASP A 22 1.75 -36.84 18.67
C ASP A 22 3.11 -36.27 19.08
N PHE A 23 3.30 -34.96 18.93
CA PHE A 23 4.47 -34.27 19.46
C PHE A 23 4.09 -33.13 20.41
N PRO A 24 4.97 -32.83 21.39
CA PRO A 24 4.72 -31.81 22.42
C PRO A 24 4.46 -30.42 21.84
N VAL A 25 3.67 -29.64 22.56
CA VAL A 25 3.31 -28.23 22.15
C VAL A 25 4.53 -27.36 21.89
N LYS A 26 5.64 -27.57 22.64
CA LYS A 26 6.89 -26.84 22.42
C LYS A 26 7.44 -27.02 21.00
N TRP A 27 7.31 -28.23 20.44
CA TRP A 27 7.74 -28.48 19.06
C TRP A 27 6.78 -27.89 18.03
N LYS A 28 5.46 -27.85 18.31
CA LYS A 28 4.48 -27.13 17.48
C LYS A 28 4.83 -25.65 17.39
N ILE A 29 5.16 -25.02 18.53
CA ILE A 29 5.62 -23.64 18.60
C ILE A 29 6.92 -23.45 17.82
N ALA A 30 7.90 -24.33 17.99
CA ALA A 30 9.17 -24.25 17.28
C ALA A 30 8.97 -24.38 15.77
N VAL A 31 8.14 -25.31 15.29
CA VAL A 31 7.83 -25.46 13.86
C VAL A 31 7.18 -24.18 13.30
N LEU A 32 6.20 -23.62 13.99
CA LEU A 32 5.55 -22.36 13.56
C LEU A 32 6.55 -21.22 13.48
N PHE A 33 7.44 -21.10 14.48
CA PHE A 33 8.50 -20.08 14.49
C PHE A 33 9.45 -20.25 13.30
N PHE A 34 10.03 -21.46 13.14
CA PHE A 34 11.04 -21.69 12.11
C PHE A 34 10.47 -21.61 10.70
N VAL A 35 9.27 -22.12 10.47
CA VAL A 35 8.63 -22.04 9.15
C VAL A 35 8.37 -20.58 8.78
N ALA A 36 7.75 -19.79 9.67
CA ALA A 36 7.51 -18.37 9.41
C ALA A 36 8.83 -17.61 9.20
N PHE A 37 9.85 -17.86 10.02
CA PHE A 37 11.16 -17.23 9.85
C PHE A 37 11.81 -17.59 8.52
N CYS A 38 11.86 -18.88 8.15
CA CYS A 38 12.49 -19.34 6.90
C CYS A 38 11.78 -18.80 5.65
N PHE A 39 10.46 -18.66 5.68
CA PHE A 39 9.68 -18.11 4.56
C PHE A 39 10.02 -16.65 4.28
N TYR A 40 10.38 -15.87 5.30
CA TYR A 40 10.64 -14.43 5.18
C TYR A 40 12.09 -14.02 5.48
N ALA A 41 13.01 -14.98 5.72
CA ALA A 41 14.40 -14.68 6.04
C ALA A 41 15.12 -13.87 4.94
N ASN A 42 14.75 -14.09 3.68
CA ASN A 42 15.36 -13.38 2.57
C ASN A 42 14.84 -11.93 2.41
N SER A 43 13.70 -11.56 3.03
CA SER A 43 13.24 -10.17 3.05
C SER A 43 14.04 -9.28 4.01
N LEU A 44 14.82 -9.87 4.92
CA LEU A 44 15.64 -9.12 5.87
C LEU A 44 16.73 -8.25 5.21
N SER A 45 17.07 -8.53 3.97
CA SER A 45 18.04 -7.74 3.18
C SER A 45 17.38 -6.74 2.24
N ASN A 46 16.04 -6.63 2.26
CA ASN A 46 15.32 -5.70 1.41
C ASN A 46 15.52 -4.24 1.86
N GLU A 47 15.33 -3.35 0.91
CA GLU A 47 15.30 -1.91 1.07
C GLU A 47 13.86 -1.45 1.37
N TYR A 48 13.61 -0.15 1.37
CA TYR A 48 12.24 0.37 1.41
C TYR A 48 11.56 0.19 0.03
N ALA A 49 10.24 -0.06 0.06
CA ALA A 49 9.45 -0.20 -1.15
C ALA A 49 8.03 0.34 -0.97
N LEU A 50 7.46 0.87 -2.03
CA LEU A 50 6.08 1.35 -2.14
C LEU A 50 5.77 2.44 -1.09
N ASP A 51 4.78 2.19 -0.24
CA ASP A 51 4.32 3.15 0.79
C ASP A 51 5.36 3.47 1.88
N ASP A 52 6.46 2.71 1.99
CA ASP A 52 7.51 2.91 3.01
C ASP A 52 8.16 4.29 2.87
N GLU A 53 8.36 4.78 1.64
CA GLU A 53 8.89 6.11 1.38
C GLU A 53 8.05 7.20 2.05
N ALA A 54 6.73 7.16 1.86
CA ALA A 54 5.82 8.20 2.33
C ALA A 54 5.65 8.19 3.86
N VAL A 55 5.62 7.00 4.49
CA VAL A 55 5.32 6.89 5.93
C VAL A 55 6.57 6.77 6.82
N ILE A 56 7.76 6.51 6.24
CA ILE A 56 9.03 6.37 6.97
C ILE A 56 10.05 7.39 6.49
N GLN A 57 10.53 7.28 5.22
CA GLN A 57 11.65 8.06 4.73
C GLN A 57 11.33 9.56 4.59
N ARG A 58 10.17 9.90 4.03
CA ARG A 58 9.68 11.29 3.89
C ARG A 58 8.75 11.72 5.01
N ASN A 59 8.69 10.98 6.12
CA ASN A 59 7.89 11.38 7.25
C ASN A 59 8.74 12.09 8.31
N GLU A 60 8.72 13.44 8.32
CA GLU A 60 9.47 14.25 9.28
C GLU A 60 9.17 13.90 10.74
N TYR A 61 7.98 13.40 11.04
CA TYR A 61 7.60 13.05 12.40
C TYR A 61 8.29 11.75 12.82
N VAL A 62 8.41 10.78 11.92
CA VAL A 62 9.17 9.54 12.11
C VAL A 62 10.66 9.86 12.24
N GLN A 63 11.20 10.70 11.36
CA GLN A 63 12.59 11.14 11.37
C GLN A 63 12.99 11.86 12.69
N LYS A 64 12.05 12.52 13.36
CA LYS A 64 12.25 13.16 14.66
C LYS A 64 12.23 12.17 15.85
N GLY A 65 11.97 10.88 15.61
CA GLY A 65 11.93 9.87 16.65
C GLY A 65 10.93 10.19 17.76
N PHE A 66 11.35 10.08 19.03
CA PHE A 66 10.47 10.36 20.17
C PHE A 66 9.89 11.78 20.20
N SER A 67 10.61 12.77 19.68
CA SER A 67 10.11 14.16 19.64
C SER A 67 8.97 14.37 18.63
N GLY A 68 8.80 13.47 17.67
CA GLY A 68 7.73 13.47 16.69
C GLY A 68 6.41 12.86 17.17
N LEU A 69 6.41 12.10 18.29
CA LEU A 69 5.26 11.33 18.76
C LEU A 69 3.99 12.16 18.94
N GLY A 70 4.12 13.40 19.45
CA GLY A 70 2.97 14.28 19.64
C GLY A 70 2.24 14.59 18.33
N LYS A 71 2.97 14.80 17.25
CA LYS A 71 2.41 15.02 15.91
C LYS A 71 1.81 13.74 15.34
N ILE A 72 2.51 12.62 15.46
CA ILE A 72 2.02 11.31 15.00
C ILE A 72 0.66 10.97 15.61
N LEU A 73 0.46 11.26 16.89
CA LEU A 73 -0.80 10.97 17.58
C LEU A 73 -1.95 11.92 17.24
N THR A 74 -1.68 13.07 16.61
CA THR A 74 -2.67 14.13 16.37
C THR A 74 -2.87 14.51 14.91
N THR A 75 -2.25 13.78 13.97
CA THR A 75 -2.34 14.05 12.54
C THR A 75 -2.65 12.79 11.74
N ASP A 76 -2.97 12.96 10.46
CA ASP A 76 -3.07 11.86 9.49
C ASP A 76 -1.70 11.19 9.29
N SER A 77 -1.69 9.89 9.01
CA SER A 77 -0.46 9.10 8.83
C SER A 77 0.40 9.57 7.65
N TYR A 78 -0.20 10.26 6.67
CA TYR A 78 0.47 10.82 5.50
C TYR A 78 0.61 12.35 5.55
N ASP A 79 0.24 13.02 6.65
CA ASP A 79 0.25 14.49 6.79
C ASP A 79 1.62 15.10 6.43
N SER A 80 2.71 14.51 6.91
CA SER A 80 4.06 15.00 6.62
C SER A 80 4.38 14.91 5.12
N TYR A 81 4.01 13.82 4.46
CA TYR A 81 4.21 13.61 3.03
C TYR A 81 3.41 14.62 2.20
N TYR A 82 2.13 14.86 2.52
CA TYR A 82 1.31 15.85 1.83
C TYR A 82 1.85 17.27 1.96
N ARG A 83 2.37 17.63 3.13
CA ARG A 83 3.00 18.95 3.34
C ARG A 83 4.25 19.14 2.52
N GLN A 84 5.11 18.12 2.41
CA GLN A 84 6.35 18.21 1.65
C GLN A 84 6.10 18.24 0.13
N SER A 85 5.11 17.51 -0.34
CA SER A 85 4.74 17.50 -1.75
C SER A 85 3.88 18.71 -2.15
N ASN A 86 3.56 19.64 -1.22
CA ASN A 86 2.59 20.72 -1.40
C ASN A 86 1.25 20.22 -1.99
N SER A 87 0.92 18.96 -1.77
CA SER A 87 -0.30 18.36 -2.29
C SER A 87 -1.49 18.77 -1.44
N ASN A 88 -2.45 19.42 -2.05
CA ASN A 88 -3.77 19.66 -1.45
C ASN A 88 -4.70 18.45 -1.62
N GLN A 89 -4.25 17.40 -2.30
CA GLN A 89 -5.01 16.18 -2.54
C GLN A 89 -4.71 15.18 -1.41
N HIS A 90 -5.52 15.22 -0.36
CA HIS A 90 -5.50 14.21 0.69
C HIS A 90 -6.34 13.00 0.26
N LEU A 91 -5.89 11.79 0.59
CA LEU A 91 -6.68 10.58 0.37
C LEU A 91 -8.04 10.69 1.06
N SER A 92 -9.11 10.36 0.34
CA SER A 92 -10.48 10.39 0.84
C SER A 92 -10.63 9.61 2.13
N GLY A 93 -11.31 10.23 3.11
CA GLY A 93 -11.58 9.64 4.41
C GLY A 93 -10.45 9.71 5.43
N GLY A 94 -9.24 10.16 5.07
CA GLY A 94 -8.07 10.24 5.97
C GLY A 94 -7.56 8.88 6.45
N ARG A 95 -6.32 8.81 6.89
CA ARG A 95 -5.66 7.58 7.41
C ARG A 95 -5.13 7.83 8.83
N TYR A 96 -5.95 7.52 9.85
CA TYR A 96 -5.56 7.69 11.25
C TYR A 96 -5.14 6.35 11.86
N ARG A 97 -3.85 6.02 11.74
CA ARG A 97 -3.22 4.78 12.19
C ARG A 97 -1.94 5.06 12.98
N PRO A 98 -2.05 5.80 14.09
CA PRO A 98 -0.86 6.31 14.77
C PRO A 98 0.07 5.22 15.33
N LEU A 99 -0.44 4.00 15.66
CA LEU A 99 0.39 3.00 16.32
C LEU A 99 1.53 2.46 15.44
N SER A 100 1.28 2.24 14.16
CA SER A 100 2.35 1.82 13.24
C SER A 100 3.38 2.92 13.01
N ILE A 101 2.94 4.17 12.89
CA ILE A 101 3.84 5.31 12.74
C ILE A 101 4.67 5.54 14.01
N VAL A 102 4.08 5.33 15.20
CA VAL A 102 4.81 5.33 16.50
C VAL A 102 5.87 4.23 16.51
N LEU A 103 5.56 3.02 16.02
CA LEU A 103 6.53 1.94 15.91
C LEU A 103 7.72 2.38 15.03
N PHE A 104 7.46 2.93 13.84
CA PHE A 104 8.53 3.41 12.94
C PHE A 104 9.36 4.53 13.56
N ALA A 105 8.74 5.46 14.32
CA ALA A 105 9.48 6.50 15.03
C ALA A 105 10.38 5.93 16.13
N ILE A 106 9.95 4.88 16.84
CA ILE A 106 10.77 4.17 17.83
C ILE A 106 11.93 3.44 17.13
N GLU A 107 11.65 2.74 16.05
CA GLU A 107 12.66 2.03 15.27
C GLU A 107 13.71 2.98 14.71
N HIS A 108 13.28 4.11 14.14
CA HIS A 108 14.16 5.16 13.65
C HIS A 108 15.02 5.77 14.79
N GLN A 109 14.45 5.98 15.97
CA GLN A 109 15.18 6.48 17.14
C GLN A 109 16.30 5.53 17.58
N ILE A 110 16.10 4.20 17.41
CA ILE A 110 17.05 3.18 17.88
C ILE A 110 18.11 2.86 16.82
N TRP A 111 17.71 2.74 15.57
CA TRP A 111 18.58 2.24 14.47
C TRP A 111 18.81 3.24 13.33
N GLY A 112 18.19 4.44 13.38
CA GLY A 112 18.22 5.38 12.27
C GLY A 112 17.47 4.85 11.03
N GLU A 113 17.91 5.24 9.86
CA GLU A 113 17.39 4.76 8.58
C GLU A 113 17.97 3.37 8.25
N SER A 114 17.41 2.35 8.88
CA SER A 114 17.82 0.96 8.66
C SER A 114 16.62 0.08 8.25
N PRO A 115 16.36 -0.08 6.94
CA PRO A 115 15.27 -0.93 6.47
C PRO A 115 15.44 -2.37 6.93
N GLN A 116 16.68 -2.89 7.02
CA GLN A 116 16.98 -4.25 7.47
C GLN A 116 16.52 -4.50 8.92
N ALA A 117 16.74 -3.52 9.82
CA ALA A 117 16.26 -3.61 11.19
C ALA A 117 14.74 -3.59 11.27
N MET A 118 14.09 -2.73 10.46
CA MET A 118 12.62 -2.64 10.40
C MET A 118 12.00 -3.91 9.80
N HIS A 119 12.59 -4.48 8.74
CA HIS A 119 12.16 -5.79 8.22
C HIS A 119 12.29 -6.90 9.27
N PHE A 120 13.40 -6.91 10.03
CA PHE A 120 13.57 -7.87 11.11
C PHE A 120 12.47 -7.76 12.17
N VAL A 121 12.13 -6.55 12.60
CA VAL A 121 11.00 -6.32 13.52
C VAL A 121 9.69 -6.80 12.92
N ASN A 122 9.42 -6.49 11.64
CA ASN A 122 8.18 -6.89 10.97
C ASN A 122 8.04 -8.43 10.91
N VAL A 123 9.12 -9.14 10.59
CA VAL A 123 9.16 -10.62 10.61
C VAL A 123 8.93 -11.15 12.03
N LEU A 124 9.52 -10.56 13.06
CA LEU A 124 9.28 -10.96 14.44
C LEU A 124 7.84 -10.70 14.88
N LEU A 125 7.25 -9.57 14.50
CA LEU A 125 5.84 -9.27 14.74
C LEU A 125 4.93 -10.31 14.07
N TYR A 126 5.23 -10.70 12.84
CA TYR A 126 4.46 -11.74 12.14
C TYR A 126 4.55 -13.10 12.84
N ILE A 127 5.75 -13.52 13.25
CA ILE A 127 5.94 -14.74 14.05
C ILE A 127 5.14 -14.65 15.34
N PHE A 128 5.22 -13.54 16.06
CA PHE A 128 4.46 -13.33 17.29
C PHE A 128 2.95 -13.40 17.04
N CYS A 129 2.46 -12.82 15.95
CA CYS A 129 1.06 -12.91 15.52
C CYS A 129 0.63 -14.38 15.37
N ILE A 130 1.39 -15.20 14.65
CA ILE A 130 1.12 -16.63 14.46
C ILE A 130 1.06 -17.38 15.79
N LEU A 131 1.98 -17.09 16.71
CA LEU A 131 2.01 -17.73 18.04
C LEU A 131 0.81 -17.31 18.89
N VAL A 132 0.38 -16.06 18.82
CA VAL A 132 -0.84 -15.57 19.50
C VAL A 132 -2.09 -16.23 18.91
N ILE A 133 -2.16 -16.36 17.57
CA ILE A 133 -3.24 -17.09 16.87
C ILE A 133 -3.29 -18.55 17.37
N PHE A 134 -2.16 -19.25 17.35
CA PHE A 134 -2.07 -20.64 17.83
C PHE A 134 -2.53 -20.75 19.29
N TYR A 135 -2.07 -19.83 20.13
CA TYR A 135 -2.46 -19.79 21.55
C TYR A 135 -3.97 -19.57 21.71
N PHE A 136 -4.58 -18.65 20.98
CA PHE A 136 -6.02 -18.39 21.01
C PHE A 136 -6.83 -19.59 20.54
N LEU A 137 -6.51 -20.11 19.35
CA LEU A 137 -7.23 -21.25 18.79
C LEU A 137 -7.15 -22.48 19.69
N ARG A 138 -5.95 -22.81 20.20
CA ARG A 138 -5.72 -23.98 21.06
C ARG A 138 -6.37 -23.91 22.44
N ASN A 139 -6.24 -22.76 23.11
CA ASN A 139 -6.62 -22.65 24.50
C ASN A 139 -8.04 -22.12 24.73
N TYR A 140 -8.64 -21.53 23.69
CA TYR A 140 -9.98 -20.96 23.77
C TYR A 140 -10.91 -21.54 22.70
N LEU A 141 -10.72 -21.22 21.41
CA LEU A 141 -11.68 -21.54 20.38
C LEU A 141 -11.92 -23.07 20.27
N PHE A 142 -10.85 -23.85 20.20
CA PHE A 142 -10.90 -25.32 20.02
C PHE A 142 -10.64 -26.12 21.30
N ARG A 143 -10.61 -25.45 22.46
CA ARG A 143 -10.29 -26.08 23.76
C ARG A 143 -11.14 -27.30 24.07
N LYS A 144 -12.41 -27.29 23.70
CA LYS A 144 -13.40 -28.34 24.01
C LYS A 144 -13.71 -29.26 22.84
N ILE A 145 -13.01 -29.13 21.72
CA ILE A 145 -13.25 -29.92 20.51
C ILE A 145 -12.26 -31.09 20.45
N PRO A 146 -12.71 -32.31 20.06
CA PRO A 146 -11.81 -33.39 19.74
C PRO A 146 -10.82 -32.96 18.63
N TYR A 147 -9.54 -33.31 18.77
CA TYR A 147 -8.46 -32.88 17.87
C TYR A 147 -8.26 -31.35 17.80
N GLY A 148 -8.79 -30.59 18.74
CA GLY A 148 -8.75 -29.10 18.72
C GLY A 148 -7.33 -28.52 18.76
N GLU A 149 -6.36 -29.20 19.38
CA GLU A 149 -4.95 -28.78 19.36
C GLU A 149 -4.34 -28.95 17.95
N ASP A 150 -4.71 -30.02 17.25
CA ASP A 150 -4.23 -30.27 15.89
C ASP A 150 -4.86 -29.33 14.88
N MET A 151 -6.15 -29.00 15.05
CA MET A 151 -6.84 -27.97 14.27
C MET A 151 -6.18 -26.59 14.47
N ALA A 152 -5.87 -26.24 15.73
CA ALA A 152 -5.20 -24.98 16.03
C ALA A 152 -3.80 -24.91 15.40
N PHE A 153 -3.03 -26.00 15.49
CA PHE A 153 -1.71 -26.07 14.87
C PHE A 153 -1.81 -25.97 13.34
N MET A 154 -2.67 -26.77 12.73
CA MET A 154 -2.87 -26.76 11.28
C MET A 154 -3.34 -25.39 10.76
N ALA A 155 -4.30 -24.74 11.43
CA ALA A 155 -4.77 -23.41 11.05
C ALA A 155 -3.65 -22.37 11.10
N SER A 156 -2.87 -22.37 12.20
CA SER A 156 -1.75 -21.45 12.36
C SER A 156 -0.61 -21.74 11.40
N PHE A 157 -0.41 -23.01 11.05
CA PHE A 157 0.59 -23.43 10.06
C PHE A 157 0.20 -22.98 8.64
N LEU A 158 -1.05 -23.25 8.23
CA LEU A 158 -1.57 -22.80 6.94
C LEU A 158 -1.56 -21.29 6.81
N PHE A 159 -1.88 -20.56 7.89
CA PHE A 159 -1.77 -19.11 7.94
C PHE A 159 -0.30 -18.67 7.79
N ALA A 160 0.64 -19.31 8.48
CA ALA A 160 2.06 -18.93 8.46
C ALA A 160 2.72 -19.07 7.07
N ILE A 161 2.28 -20.06 6.26
CA ILE A 161 2.86 -20.32 4.94
C ILE A 161 2.09 -19.70 3.78
N HIS A 162 1.02 -18.95 4.05
CA HIS A 162 0.13 -18.46 3.00
C HIS A 162 0.77 -17.34 2.17
N PRO A 163 0.94 -17.46 0.84
CA PRO A 163 1.63 -16.46 0.03
C PRO A 163 0.94 -15.08 -0.04
N LEU A 164 -0.38 -14.99 0.21
CA LEU A 164 -1.08 -13.69 0.29
C LEU A 164 -0.61 -12.79 1.46
N HIS A 165 0.27 -13.29 2.32
CA HIS A 165 0.84 -12.50 3.41
C HIS A 165 2.17 -11.82 3.03
N ILE A 166 2.69 -12.06 1.81
CA ILE A 166 3.99 -11.53 1.38
C ILE A 166 3.99 -10.01 1.44
N GLU A 167 2.98 -9.35 0.86
CA GLU A 167 2.85 -7.90 0.93
C GLU A 167 2.80 -7.37 2.38
N VAL A 168 2.19 -8.13 3.30
CA VAL A 168 2.07 -7.73 4.71
C VAL A 168 3.40 -7.82 5.46
N VAL A 169 4.25 -8.80 5.10
CA VAL A 169 5.50 -9.07 5.82
C VAL A 169 6.70 -8.43 5.15
N ALA A 170 6.76 -8.44 3.81
CA ALA A 170 7.85 -7.88 3.04
C ALA A 170 7.76 -6.35 2.83
N ASN A 171 6.61 -5.72 3.09
CA ASN A 171 6.44 -4.27 3.12
C ASN A 171 6.38 -3.80 4.58
N ILE A 172 7.30 -2.93 5.00
CA ILE A 172 7.44 -2.47 6.40
C ILE A 172 6.19 -1.72 6.85
N LYS A 173 5.67 -0.82 5.99
CA LYS A 173 4.44 -0.06 6.27
C LYS A 173 3.27 -0.96 6.65
N SER A 174 3.20 -2.15 6.10
CA SER A 174 2.11 -3.09 6.34
C SER A 174 2.15 -3.76 7.73
N SER A 175 3.09 -3.39 8.61
CA SER A 175 3.06 -3.74 10.04
C SER A 175 1.77 -3.33 10.75
N ASP A 176 1.03 -2.33 10.21
CA ASP A 176 -0.32 -1.94 10.68
C ASP A 176 -1.31 -3.12 10.65
N GLU A 177 -1.24 -4.00 9.63
CA GLU A 177 -2.05 -5.22 9.52
C GLU A 177 -1.70 -6.22 10.63
N ILE A 178 -0.40 -6.46 10.84
CA ILE A 178 0.09 -7.44 11.81
C ILE A 178 -0.25 -7.00 13.23
N LEU A 179 0.03 -5.73 13.58
CA LEU A 179 -0.30 -5.15 14.88
C LEU A 179 -1.81 -5.22 15.16
N SER A 180 -2.63 -4.85 14.19
CA SER A 180 -4.08 -4.93 14.31
C SER A 180 -4.54 -6.35 14.65
N LEU A 181 -4.08 -7.37 13.92
CA LEU A 181 -4.47 -8.76 14.16
C LEU A 181 -3.96 -9.29 15.50
N ILE A 182 -2.73 -8.94 15.92
CA ILE A 182 -2.20 -9.28 17.24
C ILE A 182 -3.13 -8.76 18.34
N PHE A 183 -3.46 -7.46 18.30
CA PHE A 183 -4.27 -6.83 19.32
C PHE A 183 -5.73 -7.27 19.28
N ILE A 184 -6.28 -7.61 18.12
CA ILE A 184 -7.60 -8.25 17.99
C ILE A 184 -7.59 -9.61 18.72
N MET A 185 -6.59 -10.46 18.46
CA MET A 185 -6.49 -11.77 19.12
C MET A 185 -6.29 -11.64 20.63
N LEU A 186 -5.45 -10.71 21.08
CA LEU A 186 -5.27 -10.42 22.51
C LEU A 186 -6.56 -9.91 23.15
N THR A 187 -7.33 -9.07 22.45
CA THR A 187 -8.65 -8.62 22.91
C THR A 187 -9.56 -9.82 23.16
N PHE A 188 -9.66 -10.78 22.24
CA PHE A 188 -10.46 -12.00 22.43
C PHE A 188 -9.97 -12.82 23.65
N ILE A 189 -8.67 -13.03 23.77
CA ILE A 189 -8.06 -13.80 24.87
C ILE A 189 -8.41 -13.19 26.22
N PHE A 190 -8.14 -11.89 26.40
CA PHE A 190 -8.34 -11.22 27.69
C PHE A 190 -9.82 -11.00 28.01
N SER A 191 -10.68 -10.83 27.00
CA SER A 191 -12.13 -10.75 27.15
C SER A 191 -12.71 -12.06 27.69
N ILE A 192 -12.30 -13.21 27.14
CA ILE A 192 -12.71 -14.53 27.65
C ILE A 192 -12.18 -14.73 29.08
N ARG A 193 -10.90 -14.40 29.34
CA ARG A 193 -10.32 -14.48 30.68
C ARG A 193 -11.06 -13.63 31.69
N PHE A 194 -11.45 -12.42 31.34
CA PHE A 194 -12.26 -11.56 32.20
C PHE A 194 -13.60 -12.22 32.55
N ARG A 195 -14.29 -12.74 31.56
CA ARG A 195 -15.59 -13.38 31.77
C ARG A 195 -15.50 -14.67 32.58
N GLU A 196 -14.43 -15.48 32.40
CA GLU A 196 -14.18 -16.70 33.17
C GLU A 196 -13.76 -16.41 34.61
N ARG A 197 -12.87 -15.43 34.84
CA ARG A 197 -12.19 -15.21 36.12
C ARG A 197 -12.69 -14.01 36.90
N LYS A 198 -13.45 -13.12 36.28
CA LYS A 198 -13.96 -11.86 36.82
C LYS A 198 -12.88 -10.92 37.42
N LYS A 199 -11.64 -11.04 36.94
CA LYS A 199 -10.54 -10.17 37.34
C LYS A 199 -10.52 -8.91 36.52
N LEU A 200 -10.66 -7.73 37.12
CA LEU A 200 -10.72 -6.43 36.46
C LEU A 200 -9.50 -6.16 35.56
N ASN A 201 -8.30 -6.60 36.00
CA ASN A 201 -7.09 -6.45 35.17
C ASN A 201 -7.23 -7.08 33.78
N ASN A 202 -7.96 -8.21 33.65
CA ASN A 202 -8.19 -8.80 32.33
C ASN A 202 -9.10 -7.91 31.46
N LEU A 203 -10.08 -7.23 32.05
CA LEU A 203 -10.90 -6.28 31.31
C LEU A 203 -10.08 -5.08 30.85
N ILE A 204 -9.30 -4.48 31.74
CA ILE A 204 -8.44 -3.33 31.42
C ILE A 204 -7.49 -3.69 30.27
N VAL A 205 -6.82 -4.84 30.34
CA VAL A 205 -5.92 -5.29 29.26
C VAL A 205 -6.70 -5.55 27.96
N ALA A 206 -7.92 -6.12 28.02
CA ALA A 206 -8.75 -6.34 26.83
C ALA A 206 -9.14 -5.01 26.16
N LEU A 207 -9.55 -4.00 26.96
CA LEU A 207 -9.91 -2.68 26.47
C LEU A 207 -8.71 -1.93 25.89
N LEU A 208 -7.54 -2.05 26.52
CA LEU A 208 -6.29 -1.49 26.01
C LEU A 208 -5.89 -2.16 24.67
N CYS A 209 -5.99 -3.49 24.59
CA CYS A 209 -5.71 -4.20 23.33
C CYS A 209 -6.67 -3.77 22.22
N LEU A 210 -7.97 -3.61 22.50
CA LEU A 210 -8.93 -3.09 21.54
C LEU A 210 -8.55 -1.67 21.06
N PHE A 211 -8.18 -0.80 22.00
CA PHE A 211 -7.76 0.55 21.67
C PHE A 211 -6.51 0.56 20.76
N LEU A 212 -5.50 -0.25 21.06
CA LEU A 212 -4.31 -0.41 20.26
C LEU A 212 -4.61 -1.04 18.88
N ALA A 213 -5.55 -1.98 18.81
CA ALA A 213 -6.00 -2.55 17.55
C ALA A 213 -6.63 -1.50 16.64
N LEU A 214 -7.49 -0.62 17.19
CA LEU A 214 -8.12 0.49 16.48
C LEU A 214 -7.09 1.54 16.01
N PHE A 215 -6.05 1.78 16.80
CA PHE A 215 -4.95 2.69 16.47
C PHE A 215 -3.99 2.09 15.42
N SER A 216 -4.06 0.77 15.21
CA SER A 216 -3.31 0.10 14.15
C SER A 216 -4.07 0.12 12.82
N LYS A 217 -5.31 -0.39 12.80
CA LYS A 217 -6.12 -0.47 11.58
C LYS A 217 -7.60 -0.66 11.84
N GLU A 218 -8.40 -0.21 10.88
CA GLU A 218 -9.87 -0.15 10.96
C GLU A 218 -10.54 -1.54 11.06
N TYR A 219 -9.85 -2.65 10.76
CA TYR A 219 -10.39 -4.01 10.92
C TYR A 219 -10.86 -4.31 12.35
N ALA A 220 -10.28 -3.65 13.36
CA ALA A 220 -10.72 -3.78 14.74
C ALA A 220 -12.19 -3.35 14.97
N LEU A 221 -12.79 -2.58 14.06
CA LEU A 221 -14.23 -2.23 14.11
C LEU A 221 -15.12 -3.47 13.95
N THR A 222 -14.65 -4.53 13.30
CA THR A 222 -15.40 -5.80 13.20
C THR A 222 -15.69 -6.41 14.56
N LEU A 223 -14.96 -6.03 15.63
CA LEU A 223 -15.18 -6.52 16.99
C LEU A 223 -16.52 -6.08 17.56
N VAL A 224 -17.18 -5.06 16.98
CA VAL A 224 -18.57 -4.70 17.31
C VAL A 224 -19.49 -5.93 17.19
N PHE A 225 -19.24 -6.75 16.17
CA PHE A 225 -20.01 -7.96 15.89
C PHE A 225 -19.32 -9.24 16.37
N LEU A 226 -17.99 -9.31 16.24
CA LEU A 226 -17.22 -10.52 16.56
C LEU A 226 -17.13 -10.80 18.06
N LEU A 227 -17.11 -9.78 18.94
CA LEU A 227 -17.08 -10.00 20.39
C LEU A 227 -18.40 -10.59 20.92
N PRO A 228 -19.60 -10.03 20.60
CA PRO A 228 -20.86 -10.65 21.01
C PRO A 228 -21.00 -12.06 20.45
N LEU A 229 -20.62 -12.28 19.18
CA LEU A 229 -20.63 -13.59 18.54
C LEU A 229 -19.75 -14.59 19.30
N LEU A 230 -18.51 -14.20 19.62
CA LEU A 230 -17.58 -15.03 20.38
C LEU A 230 -18.16 -15.39 21.78
N PHE A 231 -18.74 -14.42 22.47
CA PHE A 231 -19.32 -14.66 23.80
C PHE A 231 -20.53 -15.60 23.71
N MET A 232 -21.43 -15.36 22.76
CA MET A 232 -22.59 -16.23 22.55
C MET A 232 -22.17 -17.68 22.27
N LEU A 233 -21.19 -17.89 21.40
CA LEU A 233 -20.73 -19.23 21.01
C LEU A 233 -19.89 -19.90 22.10
N TYR A 234 -18.98 -19.16 22.75
CA TYR A 234 -18.05 -19.72 23.73
C TYR A 234 -18.76 -20.06 25.07
N PHE A 235 -19.64 -19.14 25.55
CA PHE A 235 -20.37 -19.31 26.81
C PHE A 235 -21.74 -19.99 26.63
N LYS A 236 -22.17 -20.25 25.38
CA LYS A 236 -23.47 -20.85 25.04
C LYS A 236 -24.66 -20.02 25.56
N GLU A 237 -24.50 -18.70 25.61
CA GLU A 237 -25.52 -17.78 26.12
C GLU A 237 -26.38 -17.16 25.01
N GLU A 238 -27.36 -16.34 25.38
CA GLU A 238 -28.16 -15.56 24.44
C GLU A 238 -27.40 -14.38 23.88
N ILE A 239 -27.70 -14.01 22.65
CA ILE A 239 -27.04 -12.89 21.98
C ILE A 239 -27.26 -11.56 22.71
N SER A 240 -28.47 -11.34 23.27
CA SER A 240 -28.81 -10.15 24.04
C SER A 240 -27.89 -9.96 25.25
N LYS A 241 -27.57 -11.06 25.96
CA LYS A 241 -26.66 -11.04 27.11
C LYS A 241 -25.21 -10.81 26.65
N SER A 242 -24.82 -11.37 25.51
CA SER A 242 -23.50 -11.17 24.91
C SER A 242 -23.29 -9.73 24.48
N ILE A 243 -24.30 -9.09 23.83
CA ILE A 243 -24.26 -7.67 23.46
C ILE A 243 -24.11 -6.77 24.70
N LYS A 244 -24.92 -7.01 25.75
CA LYS A 244 -24.81 -6.24 27.01
C LYS A 244 -23.42 -6.36 27.64
N ALA A 245 -22.79 -7.54 27.55
CA ALA A 245 -21.45 -7.76 28.05
C ALA A 245 -20.36 -7.01 27.24
N CYS A 246 -20.68 -6.58 26.03
CA CYS A 246 -19.76 -5.83 25.17
C CYS A 246 -19.83 -4.31 25.36
N PHE A 247 -20.69 -3.79 26.24
CA PHE A 247 -20.83 -2.35 26.45
C PHE A 247 -19.52 -1.61 26.75
N PRO A 248 -18.60 -2.12 27.60
CA PRO A 248 -17.30 -1.47 27.80
C PRO A 248 -16.44 -1.36 26.55
N TYR A 249 -16.54 -2.33 25.64
CA TYR A 249 -15.80 -2.33 24.36
C TYR A 249 -16.38 -1.30 23.39
N TYR A 250 -17.70 -1.14 23.36
CA TYR A 250 -18.37 -0.10 22.56
C TYR A 250 -17.98 1.31 23.01
N ALA A 251 -17.78 1.50 24.33
CA ALA A 251 -17.28 2.77 24.85
C ALA A 251 -15.85 3.10 24.33
N ILE A 252 -14.97 2.09 24.23
CA ILE A 252 -13.63 2.28 23.65
C ILE A 252 -13.70 2.60 22.16
N ILE A 253 -14.60 1.95 21.43
CA ILE A 253 -14.80 2.25 19.99
C ILE A 253 -15.33 3.69 19.81
N ALA A 254 -16.27 4.12 20.65
CA ALA A 254 -16.76 5.50 20.63
C ALA A 254 -15.64 6.51 20.98
N LEU A 255 -14.81 6.20 21.98
CA LEU A 255 -13.63 7.00 22.33
C LEU A 255 -12.65 7.11 21.16
N TYR A 256 -12.38 6.01 20.45
CA TYR A 256 -11.54 6.04 19.26
C TYR A 256 -12.09 6.98 18.18
N PHE A 257 -13.39 6.92 17.89
CA PHE A 257 -14.00 7.82 16.91
C PHE A 257 -13.90 9.29 17.34
N PHE A 258 -14.11 9.56 18.64
CA PHE A 258 -13.93 10.90 19.17
C PHE A 258 -12.51 11.42 18.97
N ILE A 259 -11.50 10.62 19.34
CA ILE A 259 -10.08 10.99 19.17
C ILE A 259 -9.75 11.17 17.68
N ARG A 260 -10.20 10.24 16.81
CA ARG A 260 -9.98 10.33 15.38
C ARG A 260 -10.55 11.62 14.77
N ILE A 261 -11.79 11.96 15.12
CA ILE A 261 -12.44 13.20 14.64
C ILE A 261 -11.71 14.43 15.20
N ALA A 262 -11.28 14.42 16.44
CA ALA A 262 -10.53 15.52 17.03
C ALA A 262 -9.16 15.70 16.39
N SER A 263 -8.51 14.61 15.92
CA SER A 263 -7.17 14.64 15.33
C SER A 263 -7.17 14.98 13.84
N ILE A 264 -8.08 14.39 13.05
CA ILE A 264 -8.06 14.52 11.57
C ILE A 264 -9.37 15.07 10.99
N GLY A 265 -10.31 15.49 11.84
CA GLY A 265 -11.61 16.01 11.41
C GLY A 265 -12.59 14.91 10.99
N PHE A 266 -13.77 15.35 10.54
CA PHE A 266 -14.72 14.44 9.93
C PHE A 266 -14.19 13.90 8.60
N PRO A 267 -14.50 12.64 8.26
CA PRO A 267 -14.13 12.11 6.95
C PRO A 267 -14.81 12.95 5.84
N HIS A 268 -14.05 13.80 5.20
CA HIS A 268 -14.50 14.47 4.00
C HIS A 268 -14.32 13.51 2.84
N GLN A 269 -15.41 13.08 2.24
CA GLN A 269 -15.35 12.43 0.94
C GLN A 269 -15.13 13.54 -0.09
N HIS A 270 -13.88 13.85 -0.38
CA HIS A 270 -13.58 14.54 -1.63
C HIS A 270 -14.05 13.60 -2.75
N ARG A 271 -14.79 14.14 -3.70
CA ARG A 271 -15.11 13.42 -4.92
C ARG A 271 -13.79 13.31 -5.68
N GLU A 272 -13.06 12.23 -5.43
CA GLU A 272 -11.81 11.99 -6.14
C GLU A 272 -12.16 11.87 -7.62
N LEU A 273 -11.67 12.82 -8.41
CA LEU A 273 -11.81 12.85 -9.85
C LEU A 273 -10.73 12.00 -10.53
N ASP A 274 -9.81 11.49 -9.74
CA ASP A 274 -8.75 10.60 -10.17
C ASP A 274 -9.21 9.14 -10.08
N VAL A 275 -9.16 8.44 -11.20
CA VAL A 275 -9.55 7.03 -11.32
C VAL A 275 -8.60 6.08 -10.55
N LEU A 276 -7.36 6.48 -10.31
CA LEU A 276 -6.39 5.67 -9.55
C LEU A 276 -6.79 5.56 -8.07
N ASN A 277 -7.40 6.62 -7.52
CA ASN A 277 -7.93 6.66 -6.15
C ASN A 277 -9.43 6.36 -6.07
N ASN A 278 -10.16 6.44 -7.19
CA ASN A 278 -11.56 6.08 -7.30
C ASN A 278 -11.78 5.13 -8.49
N PRO A 279 -11.43 3.85 -8.37
CA PRO A 279 -11.40 2.92 -9.49
C PRO A 279 -12.76 2.70 -10.18
N TYR A 280 -13.85 3.14 -9.56
CA TYR A 280 -15.22 3.05 -10.10
C TYR A 280 -15.75 4.38 -10.65
N LEU A 281 -14.87 5.36 -10.91
CA LEU A 281 -15.26 6.71 -11.35
C LEU A 281 -16.11 6.68 -12.63
N PHE A 282 -15.76 5.83 -13.57
CA PHE A 282 -16.44 5.67 -14.86
C PHE A 282 -17.46 4.52 -14.89
N ALA A 283 -17.60 3.79 -13.77
CA ALA A 283 -18.55 2.68 -13.69
C ALA A 283 -19.99 3.18 -13.47
N THR A 284 -20.96 2.55 -14.14
CA THR A 284 -22.35 2.69 -13.74
C THR A 284 -22.58 2.06 -12.36
N PRO A 285 -23.60 2.47 -11.58
CA PRO A 285 -23.87 1.84 -10.28
C PRO A 285 -24.03 0.32 -10.35
N VAL A 286 -24.58 -0.20 -11.44
CA VAL A 286 -24.75 -1.66 -11.66
C VAL A 286 -23.40 -2.32 -11.90
N GLN A 287 -22.54 -1.73 -12.73
CA GLN A 287 -21.18 -2.22 -12.97
C GLN A 287 -20.31 -2.16 -11.72
N LYS A 288 -20.45 -1.10 -10.92
CA LYS A 288 -19.73 -0.98 -9.65
C LYS A 288 -20.05 -2.19 -8.76
N ILE A 289 -21.34 -2.42 -8.45
CA ILE A 289 -21.75 -3.53 -7.58
C ILE A 289 -21.33 -4.89 -8.15
N ALA A 290 -21.51 -5.11 -9.45
CA ALA A 290 -21.14 -6.38 -10.08
C ALA A 290 -19.61 -6.62 -10.02
N SER A 291 -18.80 -5.58 -10.26
CA SER A 291 -17.33 -5.66 -10.16
C SER A 291 -16.86 -5.93 -8.73
N GLU A 292 -17.45 -5.27 -7.73
CA GLU A 292 -17.16 -5.50 -6.31
C GLU A 292 -17.48 -6.94 -5.89
N ILE A 293 -18.61 -7.49 -6.36
CA ILE A 293 -18.97 -8.90 -6.13
C ILE A 293 -17.98 -9.83 -6.84
N PHE A 294 -17.57 -9.52 -8.05
CA PHE A 294 -16.53 -10.28 -8.75
C PHE A 294 -15.22 -10.30 -7.96
N ILE A 295 -14.78 -9.16 -7.43
CA ILE A 295 -13.55 -9.03 -6.63
C ILE A 295 -13.64 -9.87 -5.35
N LEU A 296 -14.79 -9.92 -4.68
CA LEU A 296 -15.00 -10.82 -3.56
C LEU A 296 -14.76 -12.28 -3.95
N GLY A 297 -15.27 -12.72 -5.09
CA GLY A 297 -15.02 -14.07 -5.63
C GLY A 297 -13.53 -14.28 -5.98
N LYS A 298 -12.87 -13.25 -6.51
CA LYS A 298 -11.43 -13.30 -6.81
C LYS A 298 -10.60 -13.42 -5.53
N TYR A 299 -10.94 -12.73 -4.45
CA TYR A 299 -10.30 -12.94 -3.14
C TYR A 299 -10.46 -14.38 -2.63
N LEU A 300 -11.66 -14.94 -2.75
CA LEU A 300 -11.88 -16.35 -2.38
C LEU A 300 -11.05 -17.30 -3.24
N TYR A 301 -10.95 -17.05 -4.55
CA TYR A 301 -10.09 -17.80 -5.46
C TYR A 301 -8.61 -17.72 -5.04
N MET A 302 -8.10 -16.53 -4.75
CA MET A 302 -6.70 -16.31 -4.37
C MET A 302 -6.33 -16.94 -3.01
N LEU A 303 -7.29 -17.11 -2.11
CA LEU A 303 -7.07 -17.87 -0.86
C LEU A 303 -6.78 -19.36 -1.11
N PHE A 304 -7.25 -19.92 -2.23
CA PHE A 304 -6.93 -21.29 -2.65
C PHE A 304 -5.72 -21.35 -3.60
N PHE A 305 -5.58 -20.37 -4.47
CA PHE A 305 -4.61 -20.30 -5.56
C PHE A 305 -3.92 -18.93 -5.57
N PRO A 306 -2.96 -18.68 -4.65
CA PRO A 306 -2.30 -17.39 -4.49
C PRO A 306 -1.19 -17.17 -5.54
N TYR A 307 -1.55 -17.19 -6.81
CA TYR A 307 -0.63 -17.00 -7.93
C TYR A 307 -1.40 -16.59 -9.20
N PRO A 308 -0.88 -15.66 -10.04
CA PRO A 308 0.25 -14.77 -9.76
C PRO A 308 -0.10 -13.64 -8.77
N LEU A 309 0.93 -13.03 -8.14
CA LEU A 309 0.78 -11.96 -7.15
C LEU A 309 1.35 -10.63 -7.70
N ALA A 310 0.69 -9.50 -7.34
CA ALA A 310 1.11 -8.14 -7.64
C ALA A 310 0.77 -7.19 -6.50
N SER A 311 1.54 -6.10 -6.34
CA SER A 311 1.27 -5.09 -5.29
C SER A 311 0.04 -4.23 -5.58
N ASP A 312 -0.38 -4.14 -6.84
CA ASP A 312 -1.51 -3.33 -7.27
C ASP A 312 -2.32 -4.02 -8.38
N TYR A 313 -3.64 -4.00 -8.21
CA TYR A 313 -4.62 -4.47 -9.20
C TYR A 313 -5.54 -3.30 -9.60
N GLY A 314 -4.92 -2.15 -9.88
CA GLY A 314 -5.60 -0.88 -10.07
C GLY A 314 -6.45 -0.80 -11.34
N PHE A 315 -6.85 0.42 -11.66
CA PHE A 315 -7.71 0.73 -12.81
C PHE A 315 -7.17 0.13 -14.11
N ALA A 316 -8.09 -0.33 -14.95
CA ALA A 316 -7.97 -1.03 -16.21
C ALA A 316 -7.44 -2.48 -16.13
N GLN A 317 -6.77 -2.91 -15.03
CA GLN A 317 -6.38 -4.32 -14.87
C GLN A 317 -7.58 -5.23 -14.61
N ILE A 318 -8.56 -4.76 -13.83
CA ILE A 318 -9.83 -5.45 -13.63
C ILE A 318 -10.89 -4.64 -14.38
N PRO A 319 -11.46 -5.17 -15.48
CA PRO A 319 -12.50 -4.48 -16.23
C PRO A 319 -13.76 -4.34 -15.39
N TYR A 320 -14.63 -3.41 -15.75
CA TYR A 320 -15.96 -3.32 -15.15
C TYR A 320 -16.81 -4.52 -15.58
N TYR A 321 -17.26 -5.26 -14.60
CA TYR A 321 -18.18 -6.38 -14.76
C TYR A 321 -19.62 -5.89 -14.65
N ASP A 322 -20.54 -6.65 -15.24
CA ASP A 322 -21.97 -6.50 -15.03
C ASP A 322 -22.63 -7.86 -14.74
N PHE A 323 -23.93 -7.86 -14.49
CA PHE A 323 -24.64 -9.12 -14.16
C PHE A 323 -24.86 -10.05 -15.36
N SER A 324 -24.41 -9.73 -16.57
CA SER A 324 -24.33 -10.68 -17.69
C SER A 324 -23.11 -11.61 -17.56
N ASN A 325 -22.12 -11.26 -16.75
CA ASN A 325 -20.89 -12.00 -16.59
C ASN A 325 -21.02 -13.17 -15.61
N LEU A 326 -20.79 -14.38 -16.09
CA LEU A 326 -20.86 -15.61 -15.29
C LEU A 326 -20.01 -15.59 -13.99
N PRO A 327 -18.77 -15.04 -13.96
CA PRO A 327 -17.97 -14.98 -12.73
C PRO A 327 -18.64 -14.22 -11.58
N VAL A 328 -19.49 -13.22 -11.86
CA VAL A 328 -20.25 -12.49 -10.85
C VAL A 328 -21.24 -13.43 -10.15
N TRP A 329 -21.97 -14.24 -10.91
CA TRP A 329 -22.92 -15.20 -10.36
C TRP A 329 -22.25 -16.34 -9.59
N LEU A 330 -21.08 -16.80 -10.05
CA LEU A 330 -20.29 -17.79 -9.30
C LEU A 330 -19.84 -17.23 -7.96
N SER A 331 -19.45 -15.96 -7.90
CA SER A 331 -19.12 -15.27 -6.66
C SER A 331 -20.32 -15.17 -5.72
N ILE A 332 -21.47 -14.73 -6.24
CA ILE A 332 -22.73 -14.67 -5.48
C ILE A 332 -23.06 -16.03 -4.88
N LEU A 333 -23.05 -17.08 -5.70
CA LEU A 333 -23.36 -18.44 -5.26
C LEU A 333 -22.41 -18.91 -4.15
N ALA A 334 -21.11 -18.69 -4.32
CA ALA A 334 -20.11 -19.07 -3.33
C ALA A 334 -20.36 -18.40 -1.96
N TYR A 335 -20.61 -17.08 -1.96
CA TYR A 335 -20.87 -16.35 -0.72
C TYR A 335 -22.23 -16.70 -0.12
N ILE A 336 -23.27 -16.95 -0.92
CA ILE A 336 -24.56 -17.46 -0.42
C ILE A 336 -24.37 -18.79 0.30
N VAL A 337 -23.60 -19.72 -0.27
CA VAL A 337 -23.31 -21.03 0.36
C VAL A 337 -22.57 -20.84 1.69
N ILE A 338 -21.56 -19.98 1.72
CA ILE A 338 -20.79 -19.69 2.96
C ILE A 338 -21.70 -19.06 4.03
N ILE A 339 -22.56 -18.11 3.64
CA ILE A 339 -23.48 -17.43 4.55
C ILE A 339 -24.53 -18.42 5.11
N ILE A 340 -25.15 -19.23 4.25
CA ILE A 340 -26.14 -20.24 4.68
C ILE A 340 -25.50 -21.23 5.65
N TRP A 341 -24.29 -21.71 5.32
CA TRP A 341 -23.56 -22.60 6.21
C TRP A 341 -23.20 -21.93 7.54
N GLY A 342 -22.74 -20.69 7.51
CA GLY A 342 -22.47 -19.90 8.71
C GLY A 342 -23.72 -19.72 9.60
N ILE A 343 -24.86 -19.40 8.99
CA ILE A 343 -26.14 -19.26 9.71
C ILE A 343 -26.57 -20.61 10.32
N LYS A 344 -26.42 -21.72 9.60
CA LYS A 344 -26.70 -23.06 10.14
C LYS A 344 -25.86 -23.33 11.38
N LEU A 345 -24.52 -23.13 11.29
CA LEU A 345 -23.61 -23.29 12.42
C LEU A 345 -23.98 -22.37 13.59
N LEU A 346 -24.40 -21.16 13.29
CA LEU A 346 -24.82 -20.16 14.31
C LEU A 346 -26.08 -20.63 15.06
N ARG A 347 -27.08 -21.13 14.35
CA ARG A 347 -28.31 -21.67 14.95
C ARG A 347 -28.04 -22.87 15.86
N GLU A 348 -27.06 -23.71 15.46
CA GLU A 348 -26.59 -24.85 16.25
C GLU A 348 -25.68 -24.42 17.42
N LYS A 349 -25.40 -23.13 17.59
CA LYS A 349 -24.39 -22.59 18.52
C LYS A 349 -23.06 -23.32 18.40
N ASN A 350 -22.69 -23.72 17.18
CA ASN A 350 -21.44 -24.37 16.87
C ASN A 350 -20.30 -23.33 16.84
N ILE A 351 -19.21 -23.60 17.55
CA ILE A 351 -18.08 -22.67 17.64
C ILE A 351 -17.41 -22.39 16.28
N LEU A 352 -17.59 -23.26 15.30
CA LEU A 352 -17.12 -23.05 13.92
C LEU A 352 -17.83 -21.93 13.18
N ALA A 353 -18.98 -21.46 13.67
CA ALA A 353 -19.59 -20.23 13.16
C ALA A 353 -18.63 -19.03 13.33
N PHE A 354 -17.81 -19.01 14.38
CA PHE A 354 -16.91 -17.89 14.64
C PHE A 354 -15.89 -17.65 13.51
N PRO A 355 -15.06 -18.62 13.06
CA PRO A 355 -14.13 -18.38 11.94
C PRO A 355 -14.84 -18.09 10.61
N VAL A 356 -16.05 -18.63 10.37
CA VAL A 356 -16.83 -18.30 9.15
C VAL A 356 -17.23 -16.81 9.18
N PHE A 357 -17.80 -16.32 10.28
CA PHE A 357 -18.16 -14.90 10.39
C PHE A 357 -16.95 -13.99 10.55
N PHE A 358 -15.84 -14.48 11.12
CA PHE A 358 -14.58 -13.74 11.12
C PHE A 358 -14.10 -13.50 9.67
N PHE A 359 -14.13 -14.52 8.82
CA PHE A 359 -13.85 -14.38 7.40
C PHE A 359 -14.80 -13.38 6.72
N LEU A 360 -16.10 -13.58 6.84
CA LEU A 360 -17.11 -12.77 6.16
C LEU A 360 -17.04 -11.29 6.56
N LEU A 361 -16.94 -10.99 7.86
CA LEU A 361 -16.91 -9.60 8.34
C LEU A 361 -15.62 -8.87 7.94
N ASN A 362 -14.46 -9.56 7.93
CA ASN A 362 -13.21 -8.91 7.54
C ASN A 362 -13.13 -8.72 6.02
N VAL A 363 -13.59 -9.67 5.20
CA VAL A 363 -13.62 -9.48 3.73
C VAL A 363 -14.63 -8.42 3.33
N PHE A 364 -15.75 -8.31 4.07
CA PHE A 364 -16.76 -7.29 3.86
C PHE A 364 -16.24 -5.86 4.09
N MET A 365 -15.36 -5.66 5.07
CA MET A 365 -14.72 -4.36 5.35
C MET A 365 -13.94 -3.82 4.17
N VAL A 366 -13.47 -4.68 3.28
CA VAL A 366 -12.64 -4.32 2.11
C VAL A 366 -13.33 -4.56 0.77
N SER A 367 -14.65 -4.73 0.79
CA SER A 367 -15.45 -5.07 -0.39
C SER A 367 -15.73 -3.89 -1.32
N ASN A 368 -15.47 -2.64 -0.93
CA ASN A 368 -15.94 -1.41 -1.56
C ASN A 368 -17.47 -1.22 -1.62
N LEU A 369 -18.27 -2.22 -1.23
CA LEU A 369 -19.75 -2.18 -1.34
C LEU A 369 -20.39 -1.00 -0.60
N PHE A 370 -19.83 -0.56 0.52
CA PHE A 370 -20.37 0.51 1.35
C PHE A 370 -19.47 1.73 1.46
N ILE A 371 -18.16 1.52 1.47
CA ILE A 371 -17.15 2.57 1.64
C ILE A 371 -16.09 2.33 0.58
N ASN A 372 -15.81 3.33 -0.24
CA ASN A 372 -14.67 3.29 -1.15
C ASN A 372 -13.38 3.31 -0.34
N ILE A 373 -12.56 2.26 -0.49
CA ILE A 373 -11.28 2.11 0.23
C ILE A 373 -10.10 2.72 -0.55
N GLY A 374 -10.35 3.30 -1.75
CA GLY A 374 -9.32 3.90 -2.59
C GLY A 374 -8.45 2.88 -3.34
N ALA A 375 -8.87 1.64 -3.44
CA ALA A 375 -8.19 0.59 -4.19
C ALA A 375 -9.22 -0.38 -4.81
N THR A 376 -8.95 -0.89 -6.00
CA THR A 376 -9.80 -1.91 -6.64
C THR A 376 -9.76 -3.20 -5.83
N MET A 377 -8.56 -3.75 -5.63
CA MET A 377 -8.26 -4.88 -4.74
C MET A 377 -6.78 -4.84 -4.35
N GLY A 378 -6.40 -5.61 -3.32
CA GLY A 378 -5.02 -5.77 -2.88
C GLY A 378 -4.86 -7.03 -2.03
N GLU A 379 -3.68 -7.65 -2.09
CA GLU A 379 -3.39 -8.90 -1.39
C GLU A 379 -3.43 -8.74 0.13
N ARG A 380 -2.86 -7.65 0.65
CA ARG A 380 -2.87 -7.31 2.08
C ARG A 380 -4.28 -7.18 2.65
N LEU A 381 -5.27 -6.83 1.83
CA LEU A 381 -6.64 -6.61 2.28
C LEU A 381 -7.35 -7.88 2.76
N VAL A 382 -6.88 -9.06 2.37
CA VAL A 382 -7.43 -10.34 2.84
C VAL A 382 -6.62 -10.99 3.97
N PHE A 383 -5.59 -10.31 4.48
CA PHE A 383 -4.76 -10.84 5.56
C PHE A 383 -5.57 -11.26 6.80
N HIS A 384 -6.44 -10.38 7.30
CA HIS A 384 -7.29 -10.71 8.47
C HIS A 384 -8.28 -11.82 8.14
N SER A 385 -8.96 -11.75 7.00
CA SER A 385 -9.97 -12.75 6.62
C SER A 385 -9.35 -14.13 6.36
N SER A 386 -8.09 -14.21 5.91
CA SER A 386 -7.37 -15.47 5.70
C SER A 386 -7.28 -16.34 6.96
N LEU A 387 -7.27 -15.75 8.17
CA LEU A 387 -7.32 -16.49 9.42
C LEU A 387 -8.64 -17.28 9.56
N GLY A 388 -9.77 -16.68 9.21
CA GLY A 388 -11.06 -17.39 9.20
C GLY A 388 -11.04 -18.54 8.21
N PHE A 389 -10.53 -18.30 7.00
CA PHE A 389 -10.39 -19.28 5.94
C PHE A 389 -9.48 -20.45 6.36
N THR A 390 -8.25 -20.20 6.81
CA THR A 390 -7.30 -21.24 7.22
C THR A 390 -7.81 -22.05 8.41
N THR A 391 -8.58 -21.40 9.30
CA THR A 391 -9.22 -22.08 10.43
C THR A 391 -10.31 -23.05 9.98
N VAL A 392 -11.15 -22.67 9.02
CA VAL A 392 -12.18 -23.54 8.42
C VAL A 392 -11.53 -24.69 7.65
N ILE A 393 -10.53 -24.41 6.82
CA ILE A 393 -9.81 -25.44 6.05
C ILE A 393 -9.13 -26.45 7.00
N SER A 394 -8.52 -25.98 8.08
CA SER A 394 -7.89 -26.87 9.07
C SER A 394 -8.88 -27.85 9.71
N PHE A 395 -10.10 -27.36 10.00
CA PHE A 395 -11.17 -28.22 10.48
C PHE A 395 -11.54 -29.29 9.43
N GLY A 396 -11.74 -28.90 8.18
CA GLY A 396 -12.05 -29.81 7.08
C GLY A 396 -10.99 -30.91 6.92
N ILE A 397 -9.71 -30.52 6.87
CA ILE A 397 -8.58 -31.46 6.77
C ILE A 397 -8.59 -32.45 7.94
N VAL A 398 -8.66 -31.95 9.18
CA VAL A 398 -8.66 -32.80 10.37
C VAL A 398 -9.86 -33.77 10.39
N GLN A 399 -11.05 -33.33 9.97
CA GLN A 399 -12.21 -34.21 9.86
C GLN A 399 -12.03 -35.31 8.80
N ALA A 400 -11.41 -34.97 7.66
CA ALA A 400 -11.17 -35.94 6.59
C ALA A 400 -10.19 -37.05 7.00
N ILE A 401 -9.16 -36.70 7.80
CA ILE A 401 -8.07 -37.64 8.14
C ILE A 401 -8.22 -38.36 9.48
N LYS A 402 -9.13 -37.93 10.37
CA LYS A 402 -9.27 -38.49 11.73
C LYS A 402 -9.58 -39.98 11.77
N GLY A 403 -10.24 -40.53 10.74
CA GLY A 403 -10.63 -41.93 10.62
C GLY A 403 -9.57 -42.84 9.96
N ILE A 404 -8.50 -42.25 9.41
CA ILE A 404 -7.46 -42.99 8.70
C ILE A 404 -6.51 -43.67 9.70
N LYS A 405 -6.03 -44.89 9.39
CA LYS A 405 -5.02 -45.59 10.19
C LYS A 405 -3.76 -44.73 10.36
N MET A 406 -3.16 -44.73 11.55
CA MET A 406 -2.12 -43.79 11.97
C MET A 406 -0.94 -43.66 10.98
N ASN A 407 -0.38 -44.79 10.51
CA ASN A 407 0.78 -44.75 9.59
C ASN A 407 0.43 -44.10 8.24
N LEU A 408 -0.69 -44.51 7.63
CA LEU A 408 -1.17 -43.95 6.37
C LEU A 408 -1.56 -42.47 6.53
N ARG A 409 -2.23 -42.14 7.61
CA ARG A 409 -2.60 -40.76 7.94
C ARG A 409 -1.37 -39.85 8.06
N ASN A 410 -0.36 -40.26 8.83
CA ASN A 410 0.87 -39.51 9.01
C ASN A 410 1.59 -39.30 7.68
N PHE A 411 1.66 -40.33 6.83
CA PHE A 411 2.22 -40.26 5.49
C PHE A 411 1.46 -39.23 4.62
N ILE A 412 0.13 -39.34 4.54
CA ILE A 412 -0.71 -38.41 3.75
C ILE A 412 -0.51 -36.98 4.21
N VAL A 413 -0.57 -36.72 5.53
CA VAL A 413 -0.41 -35.38 6.08
C VAL A 413 0.98 -34.84 5.82
N PHE A 414 2.02 -35.64 6.03
CA PHE A 414 3.40 -35.20 5.78
C PHE A 414 3.63 -34.87 4.32
N MET A 415 3.16 -35.71 3.40
CA MET A 415 3.25 -35.46 1.96
C MET A 415 2.48 -34.20 1.55
N PHE A 416 1.23 -34.07 2.01
CA PHE A 416 0.39 -32.92 1.70
C PHE A 416 1.01 -31.61 2.21
N LEU A 417 1.43 -31.56 3.49
CA LEU A 417 2.07 -30.38 4.05
C LEU A 417 3.44 -30.11 3.40
N GLY A 418 4.20 -31.15 3.08
CA GLY A 418 5.48 -31.02 2.37
C GLY A 418 5.32 -30.37 1.00
N VAL A 419 4.32 -30.80 0.21
CA VAL A 419 4.00 -30.19 -1.09
C VAL A 419 3.56 -28.73 -0.90
N LEU A 420 2.68 -28.45 0.08
CA LEU A 420 2.25 -27.07 0.34
C LEU A 420 3.42 -26.16 0.75
N VAL A 421 4.30 -26.64 1.66
CA VAL A 421 5.50 -25.88 2.08
C VAL A 421 6.41 -25.61 0.90
N LEU A 422 6.57 -26.59 0.00
CA LEU A 422 7.39 -26.41 -1.20
C LEU A 422 6.78 -25.36 -2.14
N LEU A 423 5.51 -25.50 -2.50
CA LEU A 423 4.85 -24.59 -3.44
C LEU A 423 4.74 -23.18 -2.87
N CYS A 424 4.21 -23.03 -1.65
CA CYS A 424 4.09 -21.74 -0.99
C CYS A 424 5.46 -21.13 -0.67
N GLY A 425 6.46 -21.96 -0.31
CA GLY A 425 7.80 -21.48 0.00
C GLY A 425 8.53 -20.95 -1.22
N VAL A 426 8.45 -21.65 -2.35
CA VAL A 426 9.04 -21.17 -3.62
C VAL A 426 8.41 -19.84 -4.03
N GLU A 427 7.08 -19.74 -3.98
CA GLU A 427 6.37 -18.51 -4.31
C GLU A 427 6.76 -17.37 -3.35
N THR A 428 6.75 -17.63 -2.03
CA THR A 428 7.08 -16.61 -1.03
C THR A 428 8.51 -16.11 -1.17
N VAL A 429 9.49 -17.02 -1.32
CA VAL A 429 10.90 -16.64 -1.44
C VAL A 429 11.16 -15.86 -2.73
N ASN A 430 10.52 -16.23 -3.84
CA ASN A 430 10.64 -15.49 -5.10
C ASN A 430 9.99 -14.11 -4.99
N ARG A 431 8.76 -14.05 -4.50
CA ARG A 431 8.03 -12.77 -4.38
C ARG A 431 8.66 -11.82 -3.35
N ASN A 432 9.24 -12.30 -2.26
CA ASN A 432 10.03 -11.46 -1.35
C ASN A 432 11.21 -10.75 -2.05
N ARG A 433 11.80 -11.37 -3.08
CA ARG A 433 12.88 -10.74 -3.88
C ARG A 433 12.34 -9.61 -4.75
N ASP A 434 11.09 -9.75 -5.25
CA ASP A 434 10.45 -8.68 -6.00
C ASP A 434 10.25 -7.44 -5.12
N TRP A 435 9.94 -7.64 -3.82
CA TRP A 435 9.82 -6.59 -2.81
C TRP A 435 11.17 -6.03 -2.30
N LYS A 436 12.26 -6.26 -3.00
CA LYS A 436 13.59 -5.75 -2.60
C LYS A 436 13.60 -4.22 -2.55
N ASN A 437 13.09 -3.55 -3.56
CA ASN A 437 12.92 -2.10 -3.70
C ASN A 437 11.90 -1.79 -4.79
N ASP A 438 11.59 -0.51 -4.99
CA ASP A 438 10.61 -0.06 -5.99
C ASP A 438 10.95 -0.49 -7.40
N PHE A 439 12.22 -0.45 -7.79
CA PHE A 439 12.63 -0.86 -9.13
C PHE A 439 12.29 -2.33 -9.40
N THR A 440 12.68 -3.24 -8.51
CA THR A 440 12.40 -4.68 -8.66
C THR A 440 10.91 -4.98 -8.58
N LEU A 441 10.18 -4.29 -7.68
CA LEU A 441 8.75 -4.48 -7.48
C LEU A 441 7.97 -4.07 -8.74
N PHE A 442 8.11 -2.82 -9.17
CA PHE A 442 7.27 -2.28 -10.24
C PHE A 442 7.61 -2.85 -11.61
N THR A 443 8.92 -3.09 -11.89
CA THR A 443 9.32 -3.72 -13.15
C THR A 443 8.87 -5.17 -13.23
N LYS A 444 8.68 -5.87 -12.11
CA LYS A 444 8.11 -7.21 -12.08
C LYS A 444 6.59 -7.18 -12.19
N ASP A 445 5.94 -6.32 -11.42
CA ASP A 445 4.48 -6.25 -11.35
C ASP A 445 3.83 -5.86 -12.67
N VAL A 446 4.45 -4.98 -13.47
CA VAL A 446 3.93 -4.60 -14.79
C VAL A 446 3.80 -5.80 -15.75
N HIS A 447 4.54 -6.89 -15.54
CA HIS A 447 4.39 -8.14 -16.31
C HIS A 447 3.24 -9.00 -15.78
N THR A 448 2.95 -8.93 -14.48
CA THR A 448 1.84 -9.67 -13.84
C THR A 448 0.49 -8.98 -14.08
N VAL A 449 0.48 -7.66 -14.01
CA VAL A 449 -0.71 -6.80 -14.19
C VAL A 449 -0.51 -5.80 -15.33
N PRO A 450 -0.32 -6.27 -16.56
CA PRO A 450 0.10 -5.43 -17.68
C PRO A 450 -0.91 -4.34 -18.05
N ASN A 451 -2.16 -4.47 -17.67
CA ASN A 451 -3.21 -3.50 -17.98
C ASN A 451 -3.51 -2.54 -16.81
N SER A 452 -2.75 -2.58 -15.70
CA SER A 452 -2.85 -1.56 -14.67
C SER A 452 -2.17 -0.27 -15.14
N VAL A 453 -2.90 0.85 -15.08
CA VAL A 453 -2.34 2.19 -15.36
C VAL A 453 -1.18 2.44 -14.40
N LYS A 454 -1.43 2.31 -13.11
CA LYS A 454 -0.44 2.55 -12.06
C LYS A 454 0.81 1.66 -12.18
N ALA A 455 0.65 0.38 -12.54
CA ALA A 455 1.80 -0.50 -12.73
C ALA A 455 2.68 -0.07 -13.91
N ASN A 456 2.06 0.38 -15.01
CA ASN A 456 2.80 0.88 -16.17
C ASN A 456 3.48 2.22 -15.85
N ASP A 457 2.80 3.15 -15.18
CA ASP A 457 3.38 4.44 -14.81
C ASP A 457 4.55 4.27 -13.83
N ASN A 458 4.36 3.51 -12.74
CA ASN A 458 5.42 3.21 -11.78
C ASN A 458 6.63 2.55 -12.44
N ALA A 459 6.43 1.56 -13.32
CA ALA A 459 7.53 0.91 -14.04
C ALA A 459 8.26 1.92 -14.92
N GLY A 460 7.53 2.75 -15.66
CA GLY A 460 8.11 3.82 -16.48
C GLY A 460 8.93 4.80 -15.66
N GLY A 461 8.40 5.29 -14.54
CA GLY A 461 9.12 6.17 -13.59
C GLY A 461 10.40 5.55 -13.06
N GLN A 462 10.37 4.26 -12.70
CA GLN A 462 11.59 3.57 -12.23
C GLN A 462 12.65 3.40 -13.32
N TYR A 463 12.25 3.17 -14.57
CA TYR A 463 13.20 3.18 -15.68
C TYR A 463 13.80 4.58 -15.95
N ILE A 464 13.03 5.66 -15.76
CA ILE A 464 13.56 7.04 -15.81
C ILE A 464 14.61 7.24 -14.71
N ASN A 465 14.30 6.88 -13.46
CA ASN A 465 15.24 7.00 -12.35
C ASN A 465 16.54 6.21 -12.61
N LEU A 466 16.42 5.00 -13.17
CA LEU A 466 17.58 4.20 -13.56
C LEU A 466 18.39 4.86 -14.67
N SER A 467 17.73 5.43 -15.69
CA SER A 467 18.39 6.20 -16.76
C SER A 467 19.15 7.39 -16.18
N GLU A 468 18.59 8.10 -15.20
CA GLU A 468 19.24 9.21 -14.52
C GLU A 468 20.49 8.79 -13.73
N ALA A 469 20.46 7.64 -13.10
CA ALA A 469 21.59 7.09 -12.35
C ALA A 469 22.67 6.47 -13.25
N THR A 470 22.39 6.25 -14.55
CA THR A 470 23.31 5.59 -15.48
C THR A 470 24.26 6.60 -16.12
N ALA A 471 25.56 6.43 -15.91
CA ALA A 471 26.60 7.36 -16.39
C ALA A 471 26.89 7.21 -17.91
N ASP A 472 26.74 6.01 -18.46
CA ASP A 472 26.89 5.77 -19.89
C ASP A 472 25.68 6.33 -20.67
N THR A 473 25.93 7.29 -21.57
CA THR A 473 24.86 7.99 -22.29
C THR A 473 24.08 7.07 -23.21
N VAL A 474 24.73 6.14 -23.91
CA VAL A 474 24.06 5.22 -24.83
C VAL A 474 23.15 4.26 -24.07
N GLN A 475 23.63 3.74 -22.96
CA GLN A 475 22.85 2.89 -22.06
C GLN A 475 21.71 3.68 -21.40
N SER A 476 21.96 4.89 -20.93
CA SER A 476 20.98 5.80 -20.36
C SER A 476 19.84 6.07 -21.35
N ASP A 477 20.15 6.42 -22.60
CA ASP A 477 19.15 6.67 -23.65
C ASP A 477 18.31 5.41 -23.94
N SER A 478 18.95 4.23 -24.02
CA SER A 478 18.25 2.96 -24.19
C SER A 478 17.26 2.67 -23.07
N ILE A 479 17.64 2.95 -21.82
CA ILE A 479 16.79 2.80 -20.64
C ILE A 479 15.62 3.80 -20.68
N ALA A 480 15.89 5.07 -21.06
CA ALA A 480 14.85 6.09 -21.22
C ALA A 480 13.82 5.68 -22.27
N HIS A 481 14.25 5.15 -23.43
CA HIS A 481 13.32 4.62 -24.44
C HIS A 481 12.49 3.43 -23.91
N ALA A 482 13.07 2.57 -23.06
CA ALA A 482 12.31 1.50 -22.42
C ALA A 482 11.24 2.07 -21.47
N ALA A 483 11.54 3.15 -20.73
CA ALA A 483 10.57 3.86 -19.89
C ALA A 483 9.37 4.36 -20.71
N LEU A 484 9.64 5.03 -21.84
CA LEU A 484 8.58 5.59 -22.68
C LEU A 484 7.55 4.52 -23.11
N LYS A 485 7.98 3.27 -23.35
CA LYS A 485 7.07 2.19 -23.73
C LYS A 485 5.97 1.94 -22.69
N TYR A 486 6.34 1.94 -21.41
CA TYR A 486 5.39 1.73 -20.29
C TYR A 486 4.52 2.97 -20.09
N LEU A 487 5.11 4.17 -20.12
CA LEU A 487 4.38 5.42 -19.95
C LEU A 487 3.36 5.66 -21.06
N TYR A 488 3.70 5.39 -22.32
CA TYR A 488 2.73 5.42 -23.41
C TYR A 488 1.61 4.41 -23.25
N LYS A 489 1.88 3.29 -22.58
CA LYS A 489 0.83 2.33 -22.27
C LYS A 489 -0.08 2.83 -21.15
N ALA A 490 0.47 3.48 -20.12
CA ALA A 490 -0.30 4.08 -19.04
C ALA A 490 -1.30 5.10 -19.59
N ILE A 491 -0.85 6.10 -20.36
CA ILE A 491 -1.73 7.14 -20.93
C ILE A 491 -2.68 6.62 -22.02
N ARG A 492 -2.43 5.46 -22.62
CA ARG A 492 -3.41 4.80 -23.50
C ARG A 492 -4.52 4.07 -22.74
N LEU A 493 -4.22 3.60 -21.55
CA LEU A 493 -5.18 2.95 -20.66
C LEU A 493 -6.05 3.97 -19.94
N ASP A 494 -5.48 5.14 -19.64
CA ASP A 494 -6.14 6.29 -19.04
C ASP A 494 -5.54 7.59 -19.59
N ASP A 495 -6.30 8.30 -20.40
CA ASP A 495 -5.87 9.56 -21.00
C ASP A 495 -5.95 10.75 -20.04
N SER A 496 -6.48 10.54 -18.84
CA SER A 496 -6.49 11.50 -17.73
C SER A 496 -5.36 11.29 -16.72
N ASP A 497 -4.49 10.29 -16.93
CA ASP A 497 -3.34 9.98 -16.07
C ASP A 497 -2.28 11.09 -16.16
N MET A 498 -2.36 12.06 -15.26
CA MET A 498 -1.46 13.20 -15.23
C MET A 498 -0.01 12.78 -14.96
N ASP A 499 0.22 11.81 -14.06
CA ASP A 499 1.55 11.35 -13.68
C ASP A 499 2.27 10.69 -14.87
N GLY A 500 1.53 9.93 -15.69
CA GLY A 500 2.05 9.37 -16.94
C GLY A 500 2.52 10.45 -17.92
N TYR A 501 1.77 11.55 -18.07
CA TYR A 501 2.20 12.68 -18.91
C TYR A 501 3.39 13.44 -18.30
N LEU A 502 3.45 13.62 -16.99
CA LEU A 502 4.60 14.23 -16.32
C LEU A 502 5.87 13.40 -16.53
N ASN A 503 5.76 12.10 -16.32
CA ASN A 503 6.86 11.16 -16.48
C ASN A 503 7.31 11.04 -17.96
N LEU A 504 6.40 11.09 -18.93
CA LEU A 504 6.75 11.19 -20.37
C LEU A 504 7.60 12.43 -20.65
N GLY A 505 7.19 13.58 -20.12
CA GLY A 505 7.97 14.81 -20.27
C GLY A 505 9.37 14.70 -19.70
N ILE A 506 9.53 14.10 -18.50
CA ILE A 506 10.86 13.83 -17.90
C ILE A 506 11.69 12.91 -18.82
N GLY A 507 11.09 11.82 -19.32
CA GLY A 507 11.75 10.90 -20.23
C GLY A 507 12.26 11.58 -21.49
N TYR A 508 11.48 12.45 -22.10
CA TYR A 508 11.91 13.23 -23.28
C TYR A 508 12.95 14.31 -22.95
N CYS A 509 12.89 14.91 -21.77
CA CYS A 509 13.99 15.76 -21.31
C CYS A 509 15.32 14.99 -21.22
N LYS A 510 15.27 13.75 -20.79
CA LYS A 510 16.43 12.87 -20.70
C LYS A 510 17.02 12.54 -22.08
N LEU A 511 16.17 12.37 -23.07
CA LEU A 511 16.56 12.16 -24.48
C LEU A 511 16.94 13.46 -25.21
N VAL A 512 16.91 14.60 -24.49
CA VAL A 512 17.21 15.94 -25.07
C VAL A 512 16.24 16.31 -26.21
N GLU A 513 14.97 15.92 -26.05
CA GLU A 513 13.87 16.23 -26.98
C GLU A 513 12.88 17.22 -26.30
N PRO A 514 13.23 18.52 -26.22
CA PRO A 514 12.45 19.48 -25.42
C PRO A 514 11.04 19.75 -25.99
N ASP A 515 10.84 19.67 -27.30
CA ASP A 515 9.52 19.87 -27.92
C ASP A 515 8.54 18.77 -27.51
N SER A 516 9.00 17.53 -27.53
CA SER A 516 8.23 16.37 -27.05
C SER A 516 7.91 16.50 -25.56
N ALA A 517 8.89 16.90 -24.74
CA ALA A 517 8.71 17.11 -23.32
C ALA A 517 7.67 18.21 -23.04
N LYS A 518 7.77 19.35 -23.75
CA LYS A 518 6.81 20.45 -23.66
C LYS A 518 5.40 19.98 -24.01
N TYR A 519 5.25 19.24 -25.10
CA TYR A 519 3.95 18.72 -25.55
C TYR A 519 3.24 17.92 -24.45
N PHE A 520 3.95 17.01 -23.77
CA PHE A 520 3.35 16.19 -22.71
C PHE A 520 3.08 17.00 -21.46
N TRP A 521 3.97 17.93 -21.05
CA TRP A 521 3.71 18.79 -19.89
C TRP A 521 2.62 19.84 -20.14
N ASP A 522 2.41 20.26 -21.38
CA ASP A 522 1.25 21.09 -21.76
C ASP A 522 -0.07 20.30 -21.64
N ILE A 523 -0.05 18.96 -21.89
CA ILE A 523 -1.20 18.11 -21.64
C ILE A 523 -1.43 17.97 -20.11
N ALA A 524 -0.41 17.65 -19.34
CA ALA A 524 -0.50 17.54 -17.88
C ALA A 524 -1.06 18.85 -17.27
N LYS A 525 -0.58 20.00 -17.72
CA LYS A 525 -1.08 21.32 -17.31
C LYS A 525 -2.57 21.54 -17.64
N ARG A 526 -3.06 20.98 -18.75
CA ARG A 526 -4.49 21.07 -19.10
C ARG A 526 -5.35 20.19 -18.20
N ILE A 527 -4.81 19.02 -17.76
CA ILE A 527 -5.49 18.12 -16.82
C ILE A 527 -5.58 18.80 -15.45
N TYR A 528 -4.46 19.34 -14.93
CA TYR A 528 -4.43 20.04 -13.65
C TYR A 528 -3.35 21.12 -13.62
N ALA A 529 -3.77 22.35 -13.87
CA ALA A 529 -2.87 23.52 -13.90
C ALA A 529 -2.28 23.91 -12.53
N GLY A 530 -2.87 23.42 -11.44
CA GLY A 530 -2.47 23.73 -10.06
C GLY A 530 -1.38 22.82 -9.49
N ASP A 531 -0.79 21.92 -10.29
CA ASP A 531 0.28 21.05 -9.81
C ASP A 531 1.52 21.86 -9.40
N PRO A 532 2.02 21.70 -8.16
CA PRO A 532 3.13 22.47 -7.62
C PRO A 532 4.47 22.20 -8.32
N ASN A 533 4.62 21.08 -9.03
CA ASN A 533 5.86 20.67 -9.69
C ASN A 533 5.97 21.27 -11.11
N LEU A 534 4.85 21.62 -11.75
CA LEU A 534 4.84 22.16 -13.12
C LEU A 534 5.80 23.33 -13.32
N PRO A 535 5.88 24.35 -12.44
CA PRO A 535 6.85 25.45 -12.60
C PRO A 535 8.30 24.95 -12.65
N GLY A 536 8.65 23.92 -11.86
CA GLY A 536 9.95 23.28 -11.88
C GLY A 536 10.25 22.60 -13.21
N TYR A 537 9.27 21.88 -13.76
CA TYR A 537 9.39 21.21 -15.05
C TYR A 537 9.58 22.20 -16.21
N TYR A 538 8.83 23.30 -16.25
CA TYR A 538 9.03 24.35 -17.25
C TYR A 538 10.39 25.06 -17.08
N THR A 539 10.88 25.22 -15.85
CA THR A 539 12.25 25.70 -15.62
C THR A 539 13.30 24.75 -16.16
N LEU A 540 13.11 23.43 -16.02
CA LEU A 540 13.97 22.40 -16.60
C LEU A 540 13.94 22.47 -18.13
N LEU A 541 12.76 22.62 -18.75
CA LEU A 541 12.63 22.84 -20.20
C LEU A 541 13.49 24.02 -20.66
N GLY A 542 13.42 25.15 -19.96
CA GLY A 542 14.24 26.32 -20.30
C GLY A 542 15.72 25.99 -20.36
N LYS A 543 16.25 25.15 -19.45
CA LYS A 543 17.66 24.71 -19.47
C LYS A 543 17.95 23.83 -20.69
N ILE A 544 17.05 22.92 -21.05
CA ILE A 544 17.25 22.01 -22.19
C ILE A 544 17.15 22.78 -23.51
N PHE A 545 16.20 23.70 -23.65
CA PHE A 545 16.13 24.60 -24.81
C PHE A 545 17.38 25.49 -24.93
N THR A 546 17.96 25.93 -23.80
CA THR A 546 19.26 26.62 -23.81
C THR A 546 20.36 25.75 -24.38
N TYR A 547 20.42 24.47 -23.98
CA TYR A 547 21.41 23.52 -24.47
C TYR A 547 21.23 23.21 -25.97
N THR A 548 20.00 22.86 -26.41
CA THR A 548 19.71 22.50 -27.81
C THR A 548 19.92 23.69 -28.73
N GLY A 549 19.41 24.86 -28.35
CA GLY A 549 19.61 26.10 -29.12
C GLY A 549 21.08 26.48 -29.26
N SER A 550 21.87 26.36 -28.18
CA SER A 550 23.31 26.64 -28.22
C SER A 550 24.08 25.64 -29.11
N ARG A 551 23.68 24.38 -29.08
CA ARG A 551 24.26 23.35 -29.95
C ARG A 551 23.98 23.64 -31.44
N LEU A 552 22.75 24.06 -31.78
CA LEU A 552 22.35 24.43 -33.15
C LEU A 552 23.09 25.70 -33.61
N ALA A 553 23.24 26.69 -32.74
CA ALA A 553 24.01 27.88 -33.05
C ALA A 553 25.47 27.56 -33.40
N LYS A 554 26.12 26.68 -32.62
CA LYS A 554 27.49 26.19 -32.91
C LYS A 554 27.59 25.45 -34.24
N GLN A 555 26.53 24.83 -34.72
CA GLN A 555 26.44 24.15 -36.02
C GLN A 555 26.12 25.14 -37.18
N GLY A 556 25.94 26.44 -36.89
CA GLY A 556 25.54 27.43 -37.87
C GLY A 556 24.06 27.38 -38.28
N LYS A 557 23.25 26.60 -37.59
CA LYS A 557 21.80 26.45 -37.81
C LYS A 557 21.02 27.52 -37.06
N PHE A 558 21.28 28.80 -37.38
CA PHE A 558 20.81 29.95 -36.59
C PHE A 558 19.28 30.07 -36.50
N THR A 559 18.57 29.82 -37.61
CA THR A 559 17.09 29.89 -37.60
C THR A 559 16.47 28.90 -36.65
N GLN A 560 16.98 27.66 -36.62
CA GLN A 560 16.53 26.63 -35.69
C GLN A 560 16.92 26.98 -34.25
N SER A 561 18.15 27.50 -34.04
CA SER A 561 18.61 27.96 -32.73
C SER A 561 17.72 29.06 -32.14
N ILE A 562 17.33 30.05 -32.97
CA ILE A 562 16.41 31.13 -32.57
C ILE A 562 15.09 30.53 -32.12
N HIS A 563 14.50 29.62 -32.88
CA HIS A 563 13.25 28.96 -32.53
C HIS A 563 13.31 28.23 -31.19
N GLU A 564 14.40 27.49 -30.93
CA GLU A 564 14.63 26.81 -29.65
C GLU A 564 14.66 27.81 -28.48
N PHE A 565 15.42 28.92 -28.63
CA PHE A 565 15.49 29.92 -27.57
C PHE A 565 14.16 30.64 -27.33
N GLU A 566 13.43 30.99 -28.39
CA GLU A 566 12.12 31.63 -28.30
C GLU A 566 11.10 30.70 -27.60
N THR A 567 11.08 29.40 -27.97
CA THR A 567 10.24 28.39 -27.31
C THR A 567 10.64 28.24 -25.83
N GLY A 568 11.95 28.18 -25.56
CA GLY A 568 12.48 28.13 -24.20
C GLY A 568 12.07 29.34 -23.36
N ILE A 569 12.06 30.54 -23.93
CA ILE A 569 11.61 31.77 -23.27
C ILE A 569 10.12 31.72 -22.94
N GLN A 570 9.28 31.16 -23.82
CA GLN A 570 7.85 30.95 -23.51
C GLN A 570 7.67 30.00 -22.30
N CYS A 571 8.52 29.01 -22.15
CA CYS A 571 8.49 28.06 -21.03
C CYS A 571 9.06 28.65 -19.75
N ALA A 572 10.18 29.35 -19.83
CA ALA A 572 10.95 29.86 -18.70
C ALA A 572 11.39 31.33 -18.95
N PRO A 573 10.45 32.29 -18.95
CA PRO A 573 10.72 33.68 -19.31
C PRO A 573 11.72 34.38 -18.37
N ALA A 574 11.87 33.87 -17.15
CA ALA A 574 12.81 34.38 -16.13
C ALA A 574 14.22 33.75 -16.23
N ASN A 575 14.49 32.90 -17.24
CA ASN A 575 15.81 32.33 -17.45
C ASN A 575 16.69 33.31 -18.29
N PRO A 576 17.71 33.98 -17.73
CA PRO A 576 18.54 34.95 -18.44
C PRO A 576 19.42 34.27 -19.53
N ASP A 577 19.79 32.99 -19.36
CA ASP A 577 20.63 32.28 -20.31
C ASP A 577 19.98 32.17 -21.71
N LEU A 578 18.66 31.98 -21.76
CA LEU A 578 17.91 31.93 -22.99
C LEU A 578 18.01 33.26 -23.75
N TRP A 579 17.81 34.35 -23.05
CA TRP A 579 17.88 35.69 -23.62
C TRP A 579 19.30 36.07 -24.08
N VAL A 580 20.32 35.69 -23.30
CA VAL A 580 21.73 35.93 -23.65
C VAL A 580 22.11 35.17 -24.92
N ASN A 581 21.78 33.87 -24.99
CA ASN A 581 22.12 33.04 -26.13
C ASN A 581 21.32 33.41 -27.38
N LEU A 582 20.04 33.81 -27.22
CA LEU A 582 19.23 34.35 -28.31
C LEU A 582 19.89 35.61 -28.89
N GLY A 583 20.31 36.54 -28.02
CA GLY A 583 21.01 37.74 -28.40
C GLY A 583 22.32 37.45 -29.15
N GLY A 584 23.12 36.48 -28.65
CA GLY A 584 24.35 36.01 -29.33
C GLY A 584 24.07 35.41 -30.71
N THR A 585 22.96 34.69 -30.85
CA THR A 585 22.56 34.13 -32.17
C THR A 585 22.13 35.19 -33.14
N PHE A 586 21.35 36.20 -32.70
CA PHE A 586 20.99 37.37 -33.52
C PHE A 586 22.24 38.18 -33.92
N PHE A 587 23.20 38.36 -33.00
CA PHE A 587 24.45 39.03 -33.28
C PHE A 587 25.25 38.34 -34.42
N ASN A 588 25.33 36.98 -34.39
CA ASN A 588 26.05 36.19 -35.38
C ASN A 588 25.43 36.28 -36.81
N ILE A 589 24.13 36.59 -36.90
CA ILE A 589 23.44 36.81 -38.20
C ILE A 589 23.26 38.31 -38.52
N HIS A 590 24.00 39.18 -37.81
CA HIS A 590 24.01 40.62 -38.02
C HIS A 590 22.67 41.35 -37.74
N GLN A 591 21.76 40.73 -36.99
CA GLN A 591 20.51 41.35 -36.51
C GLN A 591 20.74 42.07 -35.19
N TYR A 592 21.45 43.19 -35.26
CA TYR A 592 21.98 43.89 -34.08
C TYR A 592 20.88 44.47 -33.17
N ASP A 593 19.76 44.92 -33.72
CA ASP A 593 18.66 45.46 -32.94
C ASP A 593 17.96 44.38 -32.13
N SER A 594 17.74 43.21 -32.71
CA SER A 594 17.22 42.02 -32.05
C SER A 594 18.18 41.51 -30.94
N ALA A 595 19.48 41.51 -31.23
CA ALA A 595 20.50 41.16 -30.26
C ALA A 595 20.49 42.10 -29.04
N ARG A 596 20.41 43.40 -29.31
CA ARG A 596 20.29 44.46 -28.27
C ARG A 596 19.06 44.23 -27.41
N TYR A 597 17.91 44.01 -28.03
CA TYR A 597 16.67 43.74 -27.30
C TYR A 597 16.79 42.52 -26.39
N ALA A 598 17.28 41.40 -26.90
CA ALA A 598 17.43 40.15 -26.13
C ALA A 598 18.38 40.34 -24.93
N TRP A 599 19.54 40.98 -25.16
CA TRP A 599 20.48 41.25 -24.06
C TRP A 599 19.97 42.25 -23.03
N LEU A 600 19.17 43.25 -23.42
CA LEU A 600 18.51 44.12 -22.46
C LEU A 600 17.49 43.36 -21.59
N LYS A 601 16.76 42.41 -22.17
CA LYS A 601 15.89 41.51 -21.41
C LYS A 601 16.66 40.66 -20.40
N ALA A 602 17.82 40.12 -20.79
CA ALA A 602 18.68 39.38 -19.86
C ALA A 602 19.14 40.26 -18.68
N VAL A 603 19.55 41.51 -18.95
CA VAL A 603 19.92 42.48 -17.91
C VAL A 603 18.75 42.82 -16.97
N GLN A 604 17.53 42.93 -17.50
CA GLN A 604 16.35 43.16 -16.67
C GLN A 604 16.07 42.00 -15.70
N ILE A 605 16.37 40.75 -16.12
CA ILE A 605 16.19 39.56 -15.31
C ILE A 605 17.35 39.41 -14.31
N ASN A 606 18.60 39.56 -14.77
CA ASN A 606 19.80 39.46 -13.95
C ASN A 606 20.77 40.60 -14.33
N PRO A 607 20.77 41.73 -13.59
CA PRO A 607 21.65 42.87 -13.84
C PRO A 607 23.15 42.54 -13.75
N ASP A 608 23.52 41.54 -12.97
CA ASP A 608 24.90 41.11 -12.74
C ASP A 608 25.28 39.88 -13.60
N TYR A 609 24.57 39.63 -14.72
CA TYR A 609 24.89 38.52 -15.58
C TYR A 609 26.32 38.64 -16.14
N PRO A 610 27.14 37.55 -16.06
CA PRO A 610 28.55 37.61 -16.50
C PRO A 610 28.71 38.06 -17.93
N ASN A 611 29.68 38.97 -18.15
CA ASN A 611 30.06 39.48 -19.46
C ASN A 611 28.98 40.27 -20.25
N ILE A 612 27.80 40.49 -19.70
CA ILE A 612 26.69 41.11 -20.44
C ILE A 612 27.06 42.51 -20.94
N LYS A 613 27.81 43.28 -20.15
CA LYS A 613 28.33 44.60 -20.58
C LYS A 613 29.21 44.51 -21.80
N GLN A 614 30.14 43.52 -21.82
CA GLN A 614 31.03 43.27 -22.95
C GLN A 614 30.21 42.95 -24.22
N TYR A 615 29.15 42.11 -24.12
CA TYR A 615 28.29 41.83 -25.24
C TYR A 615 27.57 43.05 -25.77
N MET A 616 27.10 43.93 -24.89
CA MET A 616 26.46 45.19 -25.27
C MET A 616 27.44 46.16 -25.99
N ASP A 617 28.71 46.18 -25.55
CA ASP A 617 29.76 47.01 -26.15
C ASP A 617 30.21 46.54 -27.54
N MET A 618 29.99 45.28 -27.88
CA MET A 618 30.25 44.70 -29.20
C MET A 618 29.26 45.15 -30.27
N LEU A 619 28.11 45.72 -29.86
CA LEU A 619 27.08 46.17 -30.80
C LEU A 619 27.54 47.43 -31.56
N PRO A 620 27.27 47.54 -32.87
CA PRO A 620 27.49 48.79 -33.59
C PRO A 620 26.80 49.96 -32.89
N LYS A 621 27.50 51.10 -32.76
CA LYS A 621 26.89 52.32 -32.27
C LYS A 621 25.69 52.67 -33.15
N ALA A 622 24.52 52.91 -32.57
CA ALA A 622 23.31 53.22 -33.32
C ALA A 622 23.56 54.44 -34.22
N SER A 623 23.54 54.26 -35.55
CA SER A 623 23.42 55.37 -36.47
C SER A 623 22.03 55.98 -36.25
N ASN A 624 21.99 57.32 -36.08
CA ASN A 624 20.75 58.07 -35.90
C ASN A 624 19.87 57.92 -37.18
N GLN A 625 19.14 56.83 -37.29
CA GLN A 625 18.01 56.71 -38.22
C GLN A 625 16.77 56.35 -37.44
N THR A 626 15.94 57.31 -37.24
CA THR A 626 14.56 57.19 -36.78
C THR A 626 13.77 56.30 -37.73
N SER A 627 13.55 55.04 -37.35
CA SER A 627 12.45 54.27 -37.94
C SER A 627 11.65 53.62 -36.83
N ASN A 628 10.47 54.19 -36.59
CA ASN A 628 9.39 53.60 -35.82
C ASN A 628 8.91 52.29 -36.53
N SER A 629 9.45 51.18 -36.11
CA SER A 629 8.80 49.90 -36.37
C SER A 629 9.18 48.94 -35.22
N SER A 630 8.29 48.77 -34.27
CA SER A 630 8.34 47.69 -33.30
C SER A 630 8.31 46.39 -34.08
N PRO A 631 9.27 45.43 -33.89
CA PRO A 631 9.14 44.09 -34.44
C PRO A 631 7.92 43.43 -33.80
N GLY A 632 6.92 43.12 -34.61
CA GLY A 632 5.76 42.37 -34.17
C GLY A 632 6.15 40.95 -33.86
N PHE A 633 6.24 40.58 -32.60
CA PHE A 633 6.17 39.21 -32.15
C PHE A 633 4.73 38.72 -32.37
N LYS A 634 4.53 37.75 -33.26
CA LYS A 634 3.29 36.96 -33.41
C LYS A 634 3.27 35.79 -32.48
#